data_bd11c85b0d47b836f92492b5b21104df
#
_entry.id   bd11c85b0d47b836f92492b5b21104df
#
_cell.length_a   1.000
_cell.length_b   1.000
_cell.length_c   1.000
_cell.angle_alpha   90.00
_cell.angle_beta   90.00
_cell.angle_gamma   90.00
#
_symmetry.space_group_name_H-M   'P 1'
#
loop_
_entity.id
_entity.type
_entity.pdbx_description
1 polymer ?
#
loop_
_entity_poly.entity_id
_entity_poly.type
_entity_poly.pdbx_seq_one_letter_code
_entity_poly.pdbx_strand_id
1 'polypeptide(L)'
;MQLRKLATAMLVMGMTAGLAQAEDAAPAAGQNTLDKIAKNGVIVVGHRESSVPFSYYDNQQKVVGYSQDYSNAIVDAIKKKLNKPDLQVKLIPVTSQNRIPLLQNGTFDFECGSTTNNLERQKQAAFSDTIFVVGTRLLVKKGGPIKDFPDLKDKAVVVTSGTTSEILLHKLNDEKKMNMRIISAKDHGDSFRTLESGRAVAFMMDDALLAGERAKAKKPDNWEIVGTPQSKEAYGCMLRKDDPTFKALVDETVAQAQTSGEAEKWFDKWFKNPIPPKNLNLNFELSDDMKA
;
A
#
# COMPACT_ATOMS: atom_id res chain seq x y z
N MET A 1 -77.70 9.35 -33.68
CA MET A 1 -77.32 8.00 -33.28
C MET A 1 -75.90 8.07 -32.72
N GLN A 2 -75.75 8.18 -31.43
CA GLN A 2 -74.46 8.37 -30.77
C GLN A 2 -73.96 7.04 -30.24
N LEU A 3 -72.76 6.60 -30.62
CA LEU A 3 -72.05 5.51 -29.94
C LEU A 3 -70.99 6.05 -28.99
N ARG A 4 -71.22 5.76 -27.71
CA ARG A 4 -70.25 6.01 -26.62
C ARG A 4 -69.17 4.94 -26.66
N LYS A 5 -67.91 5.39 -26.73
CA LYS A 5 -66.72 4.53 -26.48
C LYS A 5 -66.31 4.65 -25.02
N LEU A 6 -66.41 3.56 -24.29
CA LEU A 6 -65.77 3.42 -22.96
C LEU A 6 -64.30 3.12 -23.14
N ALA A 7 -63.46 3.95 -22.55
CA ALA A 7 -62.02 3.70 -22.41
C ALA A 7 -61.74 3.15 -21.01
N THR A 8 -61.31 1.90 -20.94
CA THR A 8 -60.86 1.24 -19.71
C THR A 8 -59.37 1.60 -19.49
N ALA A 9 -59.07 2.35 -18.45
CA ALA A 9 -57.72 2.64 -18.00
C ALA A 9 -57.22 1.49 -17.11
N MET A 10 -56.24 0.72 -17.56
CA MET A 10 -55.46 -0.22 -16.74
C MET A 10 -54.35 0.58 -16.01
N LEU A 11 -54.46 0.63 -14.70
CA LEU A 11 -53.42 1.16 -13.83
C LEU A 11 -52.37 0.06 -13.58
N VAL A 12 -51.20 0.15 -14.23
CA VAL A 12 -50.06 -0.74 -13.97
C VAL A 12 -49.27 -0.13 -12.80
N MET A 13 -49.40 -0.70 -11.61
CA MET A 13 -48.62 -0.40 -10.45
C MET A 13 -47.25 -1.07 -10.60
N GLY A 14 -46.24 -0.31 -11.07
CA GLY A 14 -44.86 -0.75 -11.12
C GLY A 14 -44.22 -0.65 -9.71
N MET A 15 -44.05 -1.82 -9.07
CA MET A 15 -43.16 -1.91 -7.88
C MET A 15 -41.69 -1.81 -8.35
N THR A 16 -41.11 -0.64 -8.22
CA THR A 16 -39.65 -0.48 -8.28
C THR A 16 -39.07 -0.89 -6.92
N ALA A 17 -38.54 -2.11 -6.84
CA ALA A 17 -37.68 -2.51 -5.75
C ALA A 17 -36.38 -1.70 -5.86
N GLY A 18 -36.28 -0.63 -5.09
CA GLY A 18 -35.04 0.12 -4.92
C GLY A 18 -34.03 -0.77 -4.19
N LEU A 19 -33.02 -1.24 -4.90
CA LEU A 19 -31.79 -1.73 -4.30
C LEU A 19 -31.14 -0.53 -3.62
N ALA A 20 -31.31 -0.40 -2.30
CA ALA A 20 -30.52 0.51 -1.49
C ALA A 20 -29.07 0.02 -1.55
N GLN A 21 -28.25 0.63 -2.41
CA GLN A 21 -26.83 0.59 -2.28
C GLN A 21 -26.50 1.30 -0.96
N ALA A 22 -25.97 0.54 0.01
CA ALA A 22 -25.34 1.15 1.17
C ALA A 22 -24.11 1.90 0.67
N GLU A 23 -24.23 3.21 0.50
CA GLU A 23 -23.07 4.08 0.35
C GLU A 23 -22.26 3.95 1.64
N ASP A 24 -21.01 3.50 1.53
CA ASP A 24 -20.01 3.56 2.60
C ASP A 24 -19.69 5.05 2.88
N ALA A 25 -20.58 5.71 3.62
CA ALA A 25 -20.41 7.10 3.99
C ALA A 25 -19.22 7.26 4.94
N ALA A 26 -18.39 8.25 4.70
CA ALA A 26 -17.38 8.70 5.65
C ALA A 26 -18.01 8.89 7.04
N PRO A 27 -17.27 8.61 8.14
CA PRO A 27 -17.81 8.82 9.49
C PRO A 27 -18.31 10.26 9.63
N ALA A 28 -19.51 10.42 10.21
CA ALA A 28 -19.99 11.73 10.57
C ALA A 28 -18.99 12.42 11.52
N ALA A 29 -18.86 13.74 11.44
CA ALA A 29 -17.96 14.50 12.32
C ALA A 29 -18.22 14.13 13.80
N GLY A 30 -17.21 13.57 14.48
CA GLY A 30 -17.29 13.09 15.87
C GLY A 30 -17.46 11.57 16.05
N GLN A 31 -17.71 10.79 14.98
CA GLN A 31 -17.74 9.33 15.06
C GLN A 31 -16.35 8.75 14.83
N ASN A 32 -15.79 8.03 15.84
CA ASN A 32 -14.51 7.35 15.69
C ASN A 32 -14.62 6.08 14.85
N THR A 33 -13.49 5.56 14.40
CA THR A 33 -13.43 4.37 13.52
C THR A 33 -14.02 3.13 14.19
N LEU A 34 -13.78 2.92 15.48
CA LEU A 34 -14.32 1.76 16.21
C LEU A 34 -15.85 1.81 16.30
N ASP A 35 -16.44 2.98 16.53
CA ASP A 35 -17.90 3.14 16.55
C ASP A 35 -18.51 2.88 15.17
N LYS A 36 -17.87 3.38 14.10
CA LYS A 36 -18.27 3.08 12.71
C LYS A 36 -18.28 1.58 12.45
N ILE A 37 -17.18 0.89 12.81
CA ILE A 37 -17.03 -0.57 12.63
C ILE A 37 -18.09 -1.32 13.46
N ALA A 38 -18.28 -0.93 14.72
CA ALA A 38 -19.27 -1.55 15.61
C ALA A 38 -20.69 -1.44 15.09
N LYS A 39 -21.03 -0.30 14.48
CA LYS A 39 -22.34 -0.01 13.87
C LYS A 39 -22.55 -0.77 12.56
N ASN A 40 -21.54 -0.77 11.69
CA ASN A 40 -21.68 -1.31 10.34
C ASN A 40 -21.40 -2.82 10.27
N GLY A 41 -20.78 -3.42 11.28
CA GLY A 41 -20.46 -4.85 11.32
C GLY A 41 -19.31 -5.26 10.37
N VAL A 42 -18.55 -4.31 9.84
CA VAL A 42 -17.48 -4.56 8.88
C VAL A 42 -16.23 -3.73 9.18
N ILE A 43 -15.08 -4.36 9.07
CA ILE A 43 -13.75 -3.72 9.07
C ILE A 43 -13.30 -3.64 7.62
N VAL A 44 -12.99 -2.45 7.13
CA VAL A 44 -12.52 -2.25 5.75
C VAL A 44 -11.04 -1.91 5.77
N VAL A 45 -10.22 -2.77 5.17
CA VAL A 45 -8.75 -2.66 5.16
C VAL A 45 -8.25 -2.35 3.76
N GLY A 46 -7.51 -1.24 3.60
CA GLY A 46 -6.76 -0.96 2.39
C GLY A 46 -5.56 -1.89 2.25
N HIS A 47 -5.27 -2.36 1.05
CA HIS A 47 -4.10 -3.20 0.76
C HIS A 47 -3.46 -2.86 -0.57
N ARG A 48 -2.22 -3.31 -0.76
CA ARG A 48 -1.50 -3.16 -2.02
C ARG A 48 -1.59 -4.44 -2.85
N GLU A 49 -1.40 -4.29 -4.16
CA GLU A 49 -1.44 -5.42 -5.09
C GLU A 49 -0.04 -5.92 -5.48
N SER A 50 0.98 -5.04 -5.40
CA SER A 50 2.34 -5.35 -5.85
C SER A 50 3.46 -4.75 -4.99
N SER A 51 3.23 -4.52 -3.70
CA SER A 51 4.27 -4.07 -2.75
C SER A 51 4.95 -5.25 -2.07
N VAL A 52 5.69 -6.07 -2.83
CA VAL A 52 6.41 -7.25 -2.32
C VAL A 52 7.62 -6.80 -1.50
N PRO A 53 7.83 -7.32 -0.27
CA PRO A 53 7.08 -8.37 0.43
C PRO A 53 6.09 -7.85 1.48
N PHE A 54 5.65 -6.58 1.39
CA PHE A 54 4.84 -5.92 2.42
C PHE A 54 3.34 -6.21 2.32
N SER A 55 2.74 -5.96 1.14
CA SER A 55 1.32 -6.19 0.85
C SER A 55 1.16 -6.44 -0.65
N TYR A 56 0.76 -7.65 -1.02
CA TYR A 56 0.67 -8.04 -2.43
C TYR A 56 -0.18 -9.31 -2.60
N TYR A 57 -0.52 -9.63 -3.84
CA TYR A 57 -1.21 -10.88 -4.17
C TYR A 57 -0.25 -12.06 -4.35
N ASP A 58 -0.54 -13.16 -3.67
CA ASP A 58 0.10 -14.45 -3.94
C ASP A 58 -0.46 -15.12 -5.22
N ASN A 59 -0.02 -16.36 -5.50
CA ASN A 59 -0.48 -17.14 -6.66
C ASN A 59 -1.97 -17.51 -6.62
N GLN A 60 -2.61 -17.42 -5.45
CA GLN A 60 -4.03 -17.72 -5.24
C GLN A 60 -4.87 -16.46 -5.16
N GLN A 61 -4.31 -15.29 -5.52
CA GLN A 61 -4.93 -13.98 -5.41
C GLN A 61 -5.32 -13.62 -3.96
N LYS A 62 -4.64 -14.20 -2.98
CA LYS A 62 -4.77 -13.83 -1.59
C LYS A 62 -3.79 -12.69 -1.27
N VAL A 63 -4.26 -11.70 -0.52
CA VAL A 63 -3.40 -10.62 -0.03
C VAL A 63 -2.52 -11.16 1.09
N VAL A 64 -1.22 -11.03 0.92
CA VAL A 64 -0.20 -11.53 1.84
C VAL A 64 0.94 -10.51 2.00
N GLY A 65 1.82 -10.73 2.98
CA GLY A 65 3.03 -9.94 3.16
C GLY A 65 3.27 -9.52 4.61
N TYR A 66 4.43 -8.95 4.85
CA TYR A 66 4.86 -8.49 6.17
C TYR A 66 3.89 -7.49 6.79
N SER A 67 3.50 -6.47 6.04
CA SER A 67 2.52 -5.47 6.50
C SER A 67 1.10 -6.04 6.56
N GLN A 68 0.79 -7.07 5.78
CA GLN A 68 -0.49 -7.77 5.89
C GLN A 68 -0.59 -8.57 7.19
N ASP A 69 0.52 -9.11 7.71
CA ASP A 69 0.54 -9.75 9.02
C ASP A 69 0.21 -8.72 10.14
N TYR A 70 0.73 -7.49 10.06
CA TYR A 70 0.29 -6.39 10.94
C TYR A 70 -1.20 -6.04 10.76
N SER A 71 -1.68 -5.97 9.51
CA SER A 71 -3.11 -5.72 9.25
C SER A 71 -4.00 -6.77 9.90
N ASN A 72 -3.62 -8.04 9.82
CA ASN A 72 -4.35 -9.14 10.45
C ASN A 72 -4.37 -9.02 11.98
N ALA A 73 -3.23 -8.68 12.59
CA ALA A 73 -3.13 -8.46 14.03
C ALA A 73 -4.03 -7.28 14.49
N ILE A 74 -4.08 -6.18 13.72
CA ILE A 74 -4.97 -5.05 14.00
C ILE A 74 -6.44 -5.46 13.88
N VAL A 75 -6.81 -6.24 12.86
CA VAL A 75 -8.17 -6.80 12.71
C VAL A 75 -8.57 -7.61 13.94
N ASP A 76 -7.69 -8.48 14.42
CA ASP A 76 -7.94 -9.31 15.61
C ASP A 76 -8.07 -8.44 16.88
N ALA A 77 -7.24 -7.40 17.01
CA ALA A 77 -7.33 -6.43 18.10
C ALA A 77 -8.66 -5.67 18.09
N ILE A 78 -9.16 -5.25 16.91
CA ILE A 78 -10.46 -4.60 16.76
C ILE A 78 -11.59 -5.53 17.19
N LYS A 79 -11.59 -6.78 16.69
CA LYS A 79 -12.60 -7.80 17.05
C LYS A 79 -12.64 -8.03 18.57
N LYS A 80 -11.45 -8.16 19.18
CA LYS A 80 -11.31 -8.33 20.63
C LYS A 80 -11.81 -7.09 21.39
N LYS A 81 -11.40 -5.88 20.97
CA LYS A 81 -11.78 -4.61 21.62
C LYS A 81 -13.28 -4.38 21.62
N LEU A 82 -13.95 -4.72 20.52
CA LEU A 82 -15.39 -4.56 20.35
C LEU A 82 -16.20 -5.76 20.88
N ASN A 83 -15.54 -6.84 21.32
CA ASN A 83 -16.16 -8.11 21.66
C ASN A 83 -17.10 -8.64 20.55
N LYS A 84 -16.64 -8.54 19.30
CA LYS A 84 -17.38 -8.94 18.09
C LYS A 84 -16.53 -9.82 17.18
N PRO A 85 -16.40 -11.13 17.48
CA PRO A 85 -15.55 -12.04 16.71
C PRO A 85 -16.02 -12.21 15.25
N ASP A 86 -17.33 -12.01 14.98
CA ASP A 86 -17.97 -12.24 13.68
C ASP A 86 -17.92 -11.02 12.75
N LEU A 87 -17.22 -9.94 13.13
CA LEU A 87 -17.04 -8.79 12.23
C LEU A 87 -16.50 -9.25 10.89
N GLN A 88 -17.17 -8.81 9.81
CA GLN A 88 -16.71 -9.03 8.45
C GLN A 88 -15.43 -8.23 8.18
N VAL A 89 -14.57 -8.76 7.32
CA VAL A 89 -13.37 -8.05 6.86
C VAL A 89 -13.46 -7.89 5.35
N LYS A 90 -13.44 -6.64 4.89
CA LYS A 90 -13.43 -6.29 3.47
C LYS A 90 -12.07 -5.72 3.11
N LEU A 91 -11.47 -6.21 2.03
CA LEU A 91 -10.19 -5.72 1.52
C LEU A 91 -10.41 -4.81 0.31
N ILE A 92 -9.78 -3.65 0.27
CA ILE A 92 -9.87 -2.66 -0.81
C ILE A 92 -8.47 -2.43 -1.39
N PRO A 93 -8.25 -2.70 -2.70
CA PRO A 93 -6.97 -2.44 -3.32
C PRO A 93 -6.74 -0.94 -3.48
N VAL A 94 -5.54 -0.50 -3.09
CA VAL A 94 -5.11 0.90 -3.20
C VAL A 94 -3.73 1.00 -3.87
N THR A 95 -3.50 2.15 -4.52
CA THR A 95 -2.20 2.53 -5.08
C THR A 95 -1.50 3.54 -4.19
N SER A 96 -0.21 3.79 -4.44
CA SER A 96 0.51 4.86 -3.73
C SER A 96 -0.16 6.22 -3.93
N GLN A 97 -0.78 6.46 -5.08
CA GLN A 97 -1.39 7.73 -5.44
C GLN A 97 -2.77 7.95 -4.79
N ASN A 98 -3.61 6.89 -4.69
CA ASN A 98 -5.00 7.05 -4.26
C ASN A 98 -5.26 6.72 -2.79
N ARG A 99 -4.32 6.09 -2.06
CA ARG A 99 -4.53 5.62 -0.69
C ARG A 99 -4.91 6.72 0.29
N ILE A 100 -4.28 7.90 0.24
CA ILE A 100 -4.58 9.01 1.16
C ILE A 100 -5.97 9.59 0.88
N PRO A 101 -6.35 9.97 -0.34
CA PRO A 101 -7.71 10.42 -0.65
C PRO A 101 -8.79 9.39 -0.27
N LEU A 102 -8.57 8.11 -0.54
CA LEU A 102 -9.53 7.04 -0.20
C LEU A 102 -9.67 6.82 1.31
N LEU A 103 -8.59 6.98 2.07
CA LEU A 103 -8.67 6.98 3.53
C LEU A 103 -9.48 8.16 4.06
N GLN A 104 -9.20 9.36 3.55
CA GLN A 104 -9.85 10.60 4.00
C GLN A 104 -11.36 10.59 3.75
N ASN A 105 -11.81 10.05 2.61
CA ASN A 105 -13.23 9.96 2.28
C ASN A 105 -13.94 8.74 2.94
N GLY A 106 -13.22 7.93 3.74
CA GLY A 106 -13.78 6.82 4.49
C GLY A 106 -13.99 5.52 3.71
N THR A 107 -13.40 5.40 2.50
CA THR A 107 -13.48 4.16 1.69
C THR A 107 -12.93 2.96 2.43
N PHE A 108 -11.92 3.14 3.27
CA PHE A 108 -11.38 2.10 4.16
C PHE A 108 -11.02 2.69 5.53
N ASP A 109 -10.80 1.82 6.52
CA ASP A 109 -10.54 2.22 7.91
C ASP A 109 -9.08 2.44 8.21
N PHE A 110 -8.21 1.57 7.71
CA PHE A 110 -6.76 1.68 7.82
C PHE A 110 -6.06 0.90 6.71
N GLU A 111 -4.77 1.15 6.51
CA GLU A 111 -3.91 0.44 5.55
C GLU A 111 -2.54 0.23 6.15
N CYS A 112 -2.02 -1.00 6.13
CA CYS A 112 -0.63 -1.31 6.38
C CYS A 112 -0.03 -1.86 5.07
N GLY A 113 0.90 -1.12 4.51
CA GLY A 113 1.56 -1.49 3.25
C GLY A 113 3.00 -1.01 3.25
N SER A 114 3.35 -0.24 2.22
CA SER A 114 4.64 0.43 2.09
C SER A 114 4.43 1.96 2.09
N THR A 115 3.83 2.47 3.17
CA THR A 115 3.47 3.88 3.27
C THR A 115 4.42 4.61 4.21
N THR A 116 5.26 5.47 3.63
CA THR A 116 6.17 6.33 4.39
C THR A 116 5.40 7.33 5.23
N ASN A 117 5.67 7.34 6.53
CA ASN A 117 5.26 8.35 7.48
C ASN A 117 6.21 9.55 7.37
N ASN A 118 5.70 10.70 6.96
CA ASN A 118 6.44 11.96 6.94
C ASN A 118 5.54 13.16 7.29
N LEU A 119 6.14 14.29 7.59
CA LEU A 119 5.42 15.49 8.06
C LEU A 119 4.34 15.98 7.08
N GLU A 120 4.58 15.88 5.77
CA GLU A 120 3.58 16.31 4.77
C GLU A 120 2.36 15.40 4.77
N ARG A 121 2.56 14.09 4.86
CA ARG A 121 1.46 13.12 4.94
C ARG A 121 0.73 13.16 6.27
N GLN A 122 1.41 13.50 7.38
CA GLN A 122 0.79 13.70 8.69
C GLN A 122 -0.20 14.88 8.71
N LYS A 123 -0.13 15.81 7.78
CA LYS A 123 -1.16 16.83 7.59
C LYS A 123 -2.48 16.25 7.10
N GLN A 124 -2.47 15.08 6.48
CA GLN A 124 -3.60 14.47 5.78
C GLN A 124 -4.10 13.15 6.42
N ALA A 125 -3.22 12.42 7.09
CA ALA A 125 -3.50 11.13 7.71
C ALA A 125 -2.75 11.00 9.04
N ALA A 126 -3.16 10.08 9.90
CA ALA A 126 -2.37 9.62 11.03
C ALA A 126 -1.61 8.35 10.66
N PHE A 127 -0.56 8.07 11.40
CA PHE A 127 0.29 6.88 11.21
C PHE A 127 0.50 6.17 12.53
N SER A 128 0.66 4.85 12.47
CA SER A 128 1.11 4.04 13.60
C SER A 128 2.58 4.32 13.92
N ASP A 129 3.05 3.70 14.99
CA ASP A 129 4.48 3.48 15.20
C ASP A 129 5.09 2.80 13.97
N THR A 130 6.43 2.98 13.80
CA THR A 130 7.16 2.48 12.63
C THR A 130 7.13 0.96 12.59
N ILE A 131 6.74 0.40 11.45
CA ILE A 131 6.74 -1.05 11.20
C ILE A 131 7.95 -1.52 10.39
N PHE A 132 8.57 -0.63 9.61
CA PHE A 132 9.76 -0.92 8.80
C PHE A 132 10.52 0.34 8.42
N VAL A 133 11.83 0.21 8.12
CA VAL A 133 12.67 1.31 7.61
C VAL A 133 13.42 0.86 6.37
N VAL A 134 13.41 1.68 5.34
CA VAL A 134 14.05 1.44 4.02
C VAL A 134 14.82 2.67 3.56
N GLY A 135 15.61 2.50 2.51
CA GLY A 135 16.28 3.59 1.80
C GLY A 135 15.98 3.56 0.30
N THR A 136 15.80 4.73 -0.31
CA THR A 136 15.53 4.84 -1.76
C THR A 136 16.79 4.58 -2.56
N ARG A 137 16.75 3.61 -3.48
CA ARG A 137 17.85 3.17 -4.32
C ARG A 137 17.39 2.93 -5.77
N LEU A 138 18.20 2.25 -6.56
CA LEU A 138 17.95 1.95 -7.97
C LEU A 138 17.99 0.44 -8.24
N LEU A 139 17.01 -0.07 -8.99
CA LEU A 139 17.07 -1.38 -9.64
C LEU A 139 17.47 -1.18 -11.09
N VAL A 140 18.50 -1.89 -11.52
CA VAL A 140 19.10 -1.76 -12.86
C VAL A 140 19.48 -3.12 -13.43
N LYS A 141 19.75 -3.18 -14.73
CA LYS A 141 20.29 -4.39 -15.35
C LYS A 141 21.70 -4.66 -14.81
N LYS A 142 21.92 -5.89 -14.35
CA LYS A 142 23.20 -6.33 -13.78
C LYS A 142 24.35 -6.17 -14.78
N GLY A 143 25.46 -5.63 -14.30
CA GLY A 143 26.65 -5.39 -15.12
C GLY A 143 26.50 -4.24 -16.12
N GLY A 144 25.38 -3.49 -16.08
CA GLY A 144 25.17 -2.30 -16.91
C GLY A 144 26.00 -1.09 -16.46
N PRO A 145 25.87 0.03 -17.18
CA PRO A 145 26.66 1.24 -16.91
C PRO A 145 26.16 2.05 -15.71
N ILE A 146 24.93 1.84 -15.26
CA ILE A 146 24.36 2.58 -14.13
C ILE A 146 24.84 1.95 -12.83
N LYS A 147 25.56 2.71 -12.00
CA LYS A 147 26.07 2.29 -10.68
C LYS A 147 25.56 3.15 -9.56
N ASP A 148 25.27 4.44 -9.84
CA ASP A 148 24.71 5.37 -8.86
C ASP A 148 23.92 6.47 -9.57
N PHE A 149 23.27 7.33 -8.81
CA PHE A 149 22.36 8.39 -9.28
C PHE A 149 22.98 9.36 -10.31
N PRO A 150 24.25 9.76 -10.22
CA PRO A 150 24.88 10.61 -11.27
C PRO A 150 24.83 10.00 -12.66
N ASP A 151 24.83 8.67 -12.79
CA ASP A 151 24.83 7.96 -14.08
C ASP A 151 23.46 8.06 -14.80
N LEU A 152 22.43 8.58 -14.13
CA LEU A 152 21.08 8.75 -14.67
C LEU A 152 20.94 9.99 -15.57
N LYS A 153 21.97 10.83 -15.66
CA LYS A 153 21.93 12.03 -16.51
C LYS A 153 21.60 11.66 -17.95
N ASP A 154 20.65 12.40 -18.55
CA ASP A 154 20.15 12.21 -19.92
C ASP A 154 19.50 10.82 -20.16
N LYS A 155 19.07 10.11 -19.11
CA LYS A 155 18.49 8.77 -19.19
C LYS A 155 16.99 8.76 -18.91
N ALA A 156 16.33 7.66 -19.32
CA ALA A 156 14.96 7.37 -18.93
C ALA A 156 14.96 6.59 -17.61
N VAL A 157 14.25 7.11 -16.62
CA VAL A 157 14.13 6.51 -15.29
C VAL A 157 12.65 6.32 -14.96
N VAL A 158 12.27 5.14 -14.49
CA VAL A 158 10.91 4.87 -14.03
C VAL A 158 10.81 4.98 -12.51
N VAL A 159 9.67 5.46 -12.05
CA VAL A 159 9.29 5.57 -10.64
C VAL A 159 7.80 5.27 -10.50
N THR A 160 7.35 4.90 -9.30
CA THR A 160 5.92 4.67 -9.06
C THR A 160 5.23 5.97 -8.65
N SER A 161 4.11 6.29 -9.29
CA SER A 161 3.34 7.49 -9.04
C SER A 161 2.81 7.56 -7.60
N GLY A 162 2.84 8.76 -7.01
CA GLY A 162 2.34 9.04 -5.65
C GLY A 162 3.27 8.59 -4.53
N THR A 163 4.52 8.24 -4.84
CA THR A 163 5.54 7.87 -3.86
C THR A 163 6.44 9.05 -3.46
N THR A 164 7.08 8.93 -2.31
CA THR A 164 8.16 9.82 -1.89
C THR A 164 9.36 9.75 -2.85
N SER A 165 9.61 8.57 -3.41
CA SER A 165 10.64 8.37 -4.44
C SER A 165 10.38 9.18 -5.71
N GLU A 166 9.11 9.32 -6.14
CA GLU A 166 8.76 10.17 -7.30
C GLU A 166 9.10 11.63 -7.02
N ILE A 167 8.69 12.14 -5.86
CA ILE A 167 9.00 13.53 -5.45
C ILE A 167 10.51 13.75 -5.40
N LEU A 168 11.25 12.80 -4.82
CA LEU A 168 12.70 12.88 -4.71
C LEU A 168 13.38 12.82 -6.08
N LEU A 169 12.91 11.96 -6.99
CA LEU A 169 13.48 11.86 -8.34
C LEU A 169 13.32 13.15 -9.13
N HIS A 170 12.12 13.77 -9.09
CA HIS A 170 11.90 15.07 -9.70
C HIS A 170 12.81 16.15 -9.11
N LYS A 171 12.92 16.21 -7.78
CA LYS A 171 13.81 17.13 -7.08
C LYS A 171 15.27 16.97 -7.52
N LEU A 172 15.77 15.72 -7.56
CA LEU A 172 17.14 15.43 -8.02
C LEU A 172 17.35 15.86 -9.48
N ASN A 173 16.36 15.61 -10.35
CA ASN A 173 16.41 15.99 -11.75
C ASN A 173 16.56 17.50 -11.93
N ASP A 174 15.75 18.27 -11.20
CA ASP A 174 15.71 19.73 -11.32
C ASP A 174 16.94 20.38 -10.68
N GLU A 175 17.26 20.04 -9.43
CA GLU A 175 18.38 20.65 -8.67
C GLU A 175 19.75 20.35 -9.29
N LYS A 176 19.93 19.12 -9.79
CA LYS A 176 21.19 18.70 -10.38
C LYS A 176 21.24 18.82 -11.91
N LYS A 177 20.16 19.36 -12.53
CA LYS A 177 20.03 19.55 -13.97
C LYS A 177 20.37 18.29 -14.75
N MET A 178 19.76 17.17 -14.35
CA MET A 178 20.12 15.86 -14.87
C MET A 178 19.46 15.53 -16.20
N ASN A 179 18.45 16.30 -16.63
CA ASN A 179 17.74 16.08 -17.90
C ASN A 179 17.23 14.64 -18.05
N MET A 180 16.76 14.03 -16.95
CA MET A 180 16.18 12.70 -16.96
C MET A 180 14.80 12.73 -17.60
N ARG A 181 14.47 11.71 -18.39
CA ARG A 181 13.09 11.45 -18.81
C ARG A 181 12.44 10.55 -17.76
N ILE A 182 11.66 11.17 -16.86
CA ILE A 182 10.98 10.44 -15.77
C ILE A 182 9.69 9.83 -16.32
N ILE A 183 9.48 8.53 -16.03
CA ILE A 183 8.29 7.76 -16.36
C ILE A 183 7.62 7.38 -15.06
N SER A 184 6.42 7.94 -14.80
CA SER A 184 5.61 7.57 -13.64
C SER A 184 4.68 6.42 -14.01
N ALA A 185 4.80 5.28 -13.31
CA ALA A 185 3.95 4.12 -13.49
C ALA A 185 2.94 3.97 -12.35
N LYS A 186 1.84 3.26 -12.60
CA LYS A 186 0.71 3.16 -11.65
C LYS A 186 1.08 2.47 -10.34
N ASP A 187 1.84 1.39 -10.40
CA ASP A 187 2.30 0.63 -9.24
C ASP A 187 3.72 0.07 -9.43
N HIS A 188 4.25 -0.64 -8.43
CA HIS A 188 5.62 -1.14 -8.46
C HIS A 188 5.83 -2.22 -9.52
N GLY A 189 4.83 -3.08 -9.75
CA GLY A 189 4.89 -4.08 -10.81
C GLY A 189 4.90 -3.45 -12.20
N ASP A 190 4.13 -2.37 -12.44
CA ASP A 190 4.15 -1.60 -13.70
C ASP A 190 5.49 -0.89 -13.90
N SER A 191 6.06 -0.36 -12.81
CA SER A 191 7.39 0.26 -12.82
C SER A 191 8.46 -0.76 -13.23
N PHE A 192 8.43 -1.95 -12.63
CA PHE A 192 9.37 -3.01 -12.98
C PHE A 192 9.17 -3.50 -14.42
N ARG A 193 7.94 -3.67 -14.91
CA ARG A 193 7.69 -4.00 -16.32
C ARG A 193 8.22 -2.94 -17.29
N THR A 194 8.18 -1.66 -16.91
CA THR A 194 8.76 -0.57 -17.69
C THR A 194 10.28 -0.68 -17.75
N LEU A 195 10.94 -1.02 -16.66
CA LEU A 195 12.37 -1.32 -16.64
C LEU A 195 12.71 -2.58 -17.46
N GLU A 196 11.98 -3.68 -17.23
CA GLU A 196 12.23 -4.98 -17.88
C GLU A 196 12.07 -4.89 -19.41
N SER A 197 11.15 -4.05 -19.90
CA SER A 197 10.95 -3.81 -21.33
C SER A 197 12.02 -2.90 -21.98
N GLY A 198 12.94 -2.35 -21.20
CA GLY A 198 13.99 -1.45 -21.68
C GLY A 198 13.51 -0.02 -21.97
N ARG A 199 12.28 0.35 -21.60
CA ARG A 199 11.77 1.74 -21.73
C ARG A 199 12.42 2.69 -20.74
N ALA A 200 12.98 2.17 -19.65
CA ALA A 200 13.79 2.87 -18.67
C ALA A 200 15.08 2.09 -18.41
N VAL A 201 16.14 2.77 -18.00
CA VAL A 201 17.44 2.16 -17.65
C VAL A 201 17.54 1.85 -16.16
N ALA A 202 16.70 2.49 -15.34
CA ALA A 202 16.65 2.31 -13.89
C ALA A 202 15.21 2.46 -13.37
N PHE A 203 14.89 1.74 -12.30
CA PHE A 203 13.70 1.92 -11.49
C PHE A 203 14.13 2.42 -10.11
N MET A 204 13.72 3.64 -9.76
CA MET A 204 14.00 4.25 -8.47
C MET A 204 12.87 3.95 -7.49
N MET A 205 13.20 3.30 -6.37
CA MET A 205 12.25 2.96 -5.31
C MET A 205 13.01 2.56 -4.03
N ASP A 206 12.27 2.25 -2.98
CA ASP A 206 12.80 1.77 -1.72
C ASP A 206 13.41 0.37 -1.89
N ASP A 207 14.56 0.15 -1.32
CA ASP A 207 15.42 -1.02 -1.55
C ASP A 207 14.75 -2.37 -1.29
N ALA A 208 13.94 -2.48 -0.22
CA ALA A 208 13.18 -3.69 0.07
C ALA A 208 12.12 -3.99 -1.01
N LEU A 209 11.44 -2.95 -1.55
CA LEU A 209 10.50 -3.10 -2.67
C LEU A 209 11.22 -3.47 -3.97
N LEU A 210 12.40 -2.90 -4.22
CA LEU A 210 13.23 -3.28 -5.35
C LEU A 210 13.67 -4.75 -5.26
N ALA A 211 14.02 -5.22 -4.06
CA ALA A 211 14.35 -6.62 -3.83
C ALA A 211 13.14 -7.54 -4.12
N GLY A 212 11.94 -7.12 -3.69
CA GLY A 212 10.69 -7.82 -3.96
C GLY A 212 10.37 -7.91 -5.45
N GLU A 213 10.48 -6.81 -6.18
CA GLU A 213 10.24 -6.80 -7.64
C GLU A 213 11.29 -7.64 -8.38
N ARG A 214 12.56 -7.55 -7.99
CA ARG A 214 13.62 -8.42 -8.52
C ARG A 214 13.30 -9.90 -8.32
N ALA A 215 12.84 -10.29 -7.15
CA ALA A 215 12.48 -11.68 -6.84
C ALA A 215 11.34 -12.21 -7.73
N LYS A 216 10.40 -11.36 -8.15
CA LYS A 216 9.33 -11.72 -9.09
C LYS A 216 9.79 -11.80 -10.56
N ALA A 217 10.92 -11.24 -10.91
CA ALA A 217 11.42 -11.22 -12.28
C ALA A 217 11.52 -12.63 -12.88
N LYS A 218 11.41 -12.76 -14.21
CA LYS A 218 11.63 -14.03 -14.90
C LYS A 218 13.03 -14.55 -14.70
N LYS A 219 14.01 -13.64 -14.63
CA LYS A 219 15.44 -13.91 -14.40
C LYS A 219 15.94 -12.92 -13.34
N PRO A 220 15.78 -13.21 -12.04
CA PRO A 220 16.18 -12.31 -10.96
C PRO A 220 17.67 -11.92 -11.01
N ASP A 221 18.52 -12.86 -11.43
CA ASP A 221 19.99 -12.65 -11.52
C ASP A 221 20.42 -11.65 -12.60
N ASN A 222 19.51 -11.25 -13.49
CA ASN A 222 19.77 -10.21 -14.48
C ASN A 222 19.68 -8.79 -13.92
N TRP A 223 19.26 -8.65 -12.66
CA TRP A 223 18.99 -7.37 -12.03
C TRP A 223 19.82 -7.19 -10.76
N GLU A 224 20.25 -5.97 -10.50
CA GLU A 224 20.98 -5.59 -9.28
C GLU A 224 20.45 -4.30 -8.70
N ILE A 225 20.48 -4.20 -7.37
CA ILE A 225 20.15 -2.98 -6.63
C ILE A 225 21.45 -2.22 -6.40
N VAL A 226 21.50 -0.98 -6.90
CA VAL A 226 22.67 -0.12 -6.84
C VAL A 226 22.33 1.27 -6.33
N GLY A 227 23.30 2.12 -6.18
CA GLY A 227 23.16 3.50 -5.77
C GLY A 227 23.23 3.68 -4.26
N THR A 228 23.78 4.79 -3.83
CA THR A 228 23.78 5.22 -2.43
C THR A 228 22.35 5.58 -2.01
N PRO A 229 21.83 5.12 -0.84
CA PRO A 229 20.51 5.49 -0.39
C PRO A 229 20.31 7.00 -0.37
N GLN A 230 19.24 7.49 -1.01
CA GLN A 230 18.95 8.92 -1.14
C GLN A 230 18.01 9.42 -0.04
N SER A 231 17.39 8.50 0.69
CA SER A 231 16.48 8.81 1.79
C SER A 231 16.50 7.71 2.84
N LYS A 232 15.90 8.02 4.00
CA LYS A 232 15.52 7.06 5.04
C LYS A 232 14.00 7.14 5.17
N GLU A 233 13.31 6.06 4.85
CA GLU A 233 11.86 6.00 4.79
C GLU A 233 11.32 5.11 5.92
N ALA A 234 10.58 5.69 6.86
CA ALA A 234 9.90 4.94 7.92
C ALA A 234 8.48 4.61 7.49
N TYR A 235 8.14 3.32 7.36
CA TYR A 235 6.78 2.88 7.06
C TYR A 235 5.95 2.78 8.32
N GLY A 236 4.69 3.20 8.24
CA GLY A 236 3.67 3.03 9.28
C GLY A 236 2.34 2.61 8.67
N CYS A 237 1.48 2.01 9.50
CA CYS A 237 0.08 1.81 9.13
C CYS A 237 -0.62 3.17 9.10
N MET A 238 -1.38 3.42 8.06
CA MET A 238 -2.07 4.69 7.82
C MET A 238 -3.53 4.60 8.27
N LEU A 239 -3.98 5.58 9.01
CA LEU A 239 -5.34 5.70 9.56
C LEU A 239 -5.84 7.14 9.47
N ARG A 240 -7.18 7.34 9.63
CA ARG A 240 -7.74 8.69 9.59
C ARG A 240 -7.16 9.57 10.68
N LYS A 241 -6.97 10.83 10.34
CA LYS A 241 -6.56 11.87 11.27
C LYS A 241 -7.66 12.12 12.33
N ASP A 242 -7.25 12.63 13.47
CA ASP A 242 -8.16 13.05 14.55
C ASP A 242 -9.00 11.93 15.19
N ASP A 243 -8.50 10.68 15.15
CA ASP A 243 -9.05 9.51 15.84
C ASP A 243 -8.03 8.91 16.81
N PRO A 244 -7.80 9.55 17.97
CA PRO A 244 -6.79 9.11 18.92
C PRO A 244 -7.10 7.75 19.54
N THR A 245 -8.39 7.39 19.66
CA THR A 245 -8.81 6.10 20.22
C THR A 245 -8.42 4.95 19.29
N PHE A 246 -8.65 5.10 18.00
CA PHE A 246 -8.25 4.08 17.03
C PHE A 246 -6.73 4.04 16.86
N LYS A 247 -6.08 5.21 16.82
CA LYS A 247 -4.60 5.27 16.78
C LYS A 247 -3.98 4.54 17.98
N ALA A 248 -4.46 4.74 19.18
CA ALA A 248 -3.96 4.06 20.38
C ALA A 248 -4.08 2.53 20.27
N LEU A 249 -5.20 2.00 19.74
CA LEU A 249 -5.36 0.56 19.50
C LEU A 249 -4.34 0.03 18.50
N VAL A 250 -4.12 0.77 17.40
CA VAL A 250 -3.16 0.37 16.36
C VAL A 250 -1.73 0.40 16.89
N ASP A 251 -1.33 1.47 17.59
CA ASP A 251 0.01 1.60 18.18
C ASP A 251 0.29 0.51 19.22
N GLU A 252 -0.68 0.23 20.11
CA GLU A 252 -0.56 -0.86 21.08
C GLU A 252 -0.36 -2.22 20.39
N THR A 253 -1.10 -2.46 19.30
CA THR A 253 -0.97 -3.70 18.52
C THR A 253 0.40 -3.81 17.87
N VAL A 254 0.91 -2.73 17.26
CA VAL A 254 2.24 -2.68 16.65
C VAL A 254 3.32 -2.90 17.70
N ALA A 255 3.26 -2.16 18.81
CA ALA A 255 4.23 -2.30 19.92
C ALA A 255 4.22 -3.72 20.51
N GLN A 256 3.04 -4.32 20.69
CA GLN A 256 2.91 -5.69 21.17
C GLN A 256 3.57 -6.69 20.22
N ALA A 257 3.34 -6.58 18.90
CA ALA A 257 3.98 -7.45 17.92
C ALA A 257 5.51 -7.34 17.97
N GLN A 258 6.05 -6.13 18.14
CA GLN A 258 7.48 -5.87 18.22
C GLN A 258 8.10 -6.41 19.53
N THR A 259 7.48 -6.12 20.66
CA THR A 259 8.02 -6.49 21.97
C THR A 259 7.85 -7.98 22.32
N SER A 260 6.87 -8.65 21.72
CA SER A 260 6.67 -10.11 21.89
C SER A 260 7.58 -10.97 21.01
N GLY A 261 8.32 -10.36 20.06
CA GLY A 261 9.12 -11.07 19.06
C GLY A 261 8.30 -11.61 17.88
N GLU A 262 7.02 -11.28 17.78
CA GLU A 262 6.17 -11.73 16.67
C GLU A 262 6.53 -11.01 15.37
N ALA A 263 6.82 -9.72 15.43
CA ALA A 263 7.29 -8.94 14.30
C ALA A 263 8.62 -9.48 13.73
N GLU A 264 9.52 -9.99 14.58
CA GLU A 264 10.76 -10.64 14.13
C GLU A 264 10.46 -11.94 13.35
N LYS A 265 9.49 -12.75 13.82
CA LYS A 265 9.05 -13.96 13.09
C LYS A 265 8.45 -13.61 11.73
N TRP A 266 7.67 -12.51 11.65
CA TRP A 266 7.14 -12.02 10.37
C TRP A 266 8.27 -11.53 9.46
N PHE A 267 9.26 -10.83 10.02
CA PHE A 267 10.44 -10.43 9.24
C PHE A 267 11.19 -11.65 8.69
N ASP A 268 11.49 -12.64 9.51
CA ASP A 268 12.15 -13.87 9.07
C ASP A 268 11.35 -14.57 7.96
N LYS A 269 10.02 -14.68 8.14
CA LYS A 269 9.12 -15.28 7.17
C LYS A 269 9.19 -14.61 5.80
N TRP A 270 9.19 -13.27 5.74
CA TRP A 270 9.04 -12.53 4.51
C TRP A 270 10.35 -12.09 3.85
N PHE A 271 11.43 -11.99 4.62
CA PHE A 271 12.70 -11.45 4.13
C PHE A 271 13.85 -12.48 4.12
N LYS A 272 13.77 -13.53 4.94
CA LYS A 272 14.83 -14.54 5.06
C LYS A 272 14.39 -15.95 4.63
N ASN A 273 13.15 -16.13 4.25
CA ASN A 273 12.60 -17.39 3.79
C ASN A 273 12.01 -17.28 2.39
N PRO A 274 11.82 -18.42 1.68
CA PRO A 274 11.14 -18.42 0.39
C PRO A 274 9.70 -17.91 0.49
N ILE A 275 9.37 -16.93 -0.37
CA ILE A 275 8.06 -16.27 -0.40
C ILE A 275 7.35 -16.47 -1.74
N PRO A 276 5.99 -16.47 -1.77
CA PRO A 276 5.25 -16.42 -3.02
C PRO A 276 5.57 -15.12 -3.80
N PRO A 277 5.36 -15.10 -5.13
CA PRO A 277 4.75 -16.15 -5.95
C PRO A 277 5.73 -17.21 -6.43
N LYS A 278 7.04 -16.98 -6.39
CA LYS A 278 8.06 -17.84 -7.00
C LYS A 278 8.85 -18.68 -5.99
N ASN A 279 8.49 -18.64 -4.73
CA ASN A 279 9.20 -19.34 -3.67
C ASN A 279 10.68 -18.96 -3.59
N LEU A 280 10.98 -17.66 -3.73
CA LEU A 280 12.34 -17.11 -3.66
C LEU A 280 12.55 -16.36 -2.36
N ASN A 281 13.74 -16.52 -1.80
CA ASN A 281 14.20 -15.77 -0.64
C ASN A 281 14.76 -14.41 -1.10
N LEU A 282 14.34 -13.33 -0.48
CA LEU A 282 14.89 -12.00 -0.77
C LEU A 282 16.32 -11.83 -0.27
N ASN A 283 16.73 -12.62 0.75
CA ASN A 283 18.00 -12.48 1.46
C ASN A 283 18.25 -11.02 1.89
N PHE A 284 17.21 -10.39 2.41
CA PHE A 284 17.24 -9.00 2.82
C PHE A 284 17.48 -8.89 4.32
N GLU A 285 18.54 -8.19 4.70
CA GLU A 285 18.89 -7.98 6.10
C GLU A 285 18.22 -6.72 6.66
N LEU A 286 17.87 -6.75 7.96
CA LEU A 286 17.42 -5.55 8.66
C LEU A 286 18.52 -4.50 8.66
N SER A 287 18.15 -3.26 8.35
CA SER A 287 19.03 -2.13 8.56
C SER A 287 19.31 -1.91 10.05
N ASP A 288 20.41 -1.26 10.37
CA ASP A 288 20.74 -0.94 11.77
C ASP A 288 19.67 -0.04 12.42
N ASP A 289 19.01 0.79 11.60
CA ASP A 289 17.89 1.63 12.03
C ASP A 289 16.63 0.81 12.43
N MET A 290 16.49 -0.43 11.95
CA MET A 290 15.39 -1.31 12.36
C MET A 290 15.76 -2.18 13.55
N LYS A 291 17.05 -2.37 13.83
CA LYS A 291 17.54 -3.14 14.97
C LYS A 291 17.59 -2.29 16.25
N ALA A 292 17.69 -0.96 16.10
CA ALA A 292 17.72 0.01 17.20
C ALA A 292 16.31 0.31 17.74
#